data_a1d13c031fa1a6803f4eb46d2ec67739
#
_entry.id   a1d13c031fa1a6803f4eb46d2ec67739
#
_cell.length_a   1.000
_cell.length_b   1.000
_cell.length_c   1.000
_cell.angle_alpha   90.00
_cell.angle_beta   90.00
_cell.angle_gamma   90.00
#
_symmetry.space_group_name_H-M   'P 1'
#
loop_
_entity.id
_entity.type
_entity.pdbx_description
1 polymer ?
#
loop_
_entity_poly.entity_id
_entity_poly.type
_entity_poly.pdbx_seq_one_letter_code
_entity_poly.pdbx_strand_id
1 'polypeptide(L)'
;MDARNVIDSESAASFVREAGIENIKLAVTDLDGVMRGKYVSRKKFLSALEKGFGFCDVIFGWDSADELYAEDSYTGWATAFPDAWAGIDPTSCRSLPLEDHQSALFLADFSDHEAAAVCPRALLKRVLARGESLGFSASAAAEFEFFLFDETPDSLQAKAYRDPQPMTPGNFGYSVLRNSTHADFYHQLLAMTAAMGMSLEGLHTETGPGVLEAALEHSSALRAADNATLFKTFTKVLAQQQGLMATFMARWSADYPGQSGHLHLSLQNGDGEPVFHDASQPHNISDTMRWFIGGQQKLLPELLCMVAGTCNSYTRLVPGFWAPTAASWGIDNRTCAIRAIPGVPGAQRVEYRIAAADINPYLALAAAFGSGFWGIENRIEPGDAFSGDAYSGRFARALQLPTTLSEAASRLRKSQPARDLFGDGFVDHYAYTREWEDAEQRKAVTDWQLKRYFEII
;
A
#
# COMPACT_ATOMS: atom_id res chain seq x y z
N MET A 1 20.79 -21.18 8.80
CA MET A 1 20.92 -19.98 7.93
C MET A 1 19.78 -19.01 8.26
N ASP A 2 20.00 -17.69 8.21
CA ASP A 2 18.95 -16.68 8.44
C ASP A 2 18.20 -16.42 7.11
N ALA A 3 16.88 -16.30 7.12
CA ALA A 3 16.06 -15.99 5.94
C ALA A 3 16.52 -14.70 5.23
N ARG A 4 17.08 -13.73 5.98
CA ARG A 4 17.62 -12.47 5.46
C ARG A 4 18.85 -12.63 4.56
N ASN A 5 19.54 -13.78 4.64
CA ASN A 5 20.71 -14.10 3.83
C ASN A 5 20.37 -14.85 2.54
N VAL A 6 19.08 -15.04 2.25
CA VAL A 6 18.62 -15.65 1.00
C VAL A 6 18.59 -14.58 -0.09
N ILE A 7 19.45 -14.72 -1.08
CA ILE A 7 19.67 -13.74 -2.16
C ILE A 7 19.38 -14.27 -3.56
N ASP A 8 19.28 -15.59 -3.71
CA ASP A 8 19.07 -16.28 -4.98
C ASP A 8 18.41 -17.65 -4.77
N SER A 9 18.14 -18.37 -5.86
CA SER A 9 17.51 -19.69 -5.81
C SER A 9 18.36 -20.75 -5.13
N GLU A 10 19.69 -20.66 -5.22
CA GLU A 10 20.60 -21.63 -4.58
C GLU A 10 20.59 -21.47 -3.07
N SER A 11 20.72 -20.23 -2.56
CA SER A 11 20.63 -19.92 -1.14
C SER A 11 19.24 -20.19 -0.57
N ALA A 12 18.16 -19.98 -1.34
CA ALA A 12 16.80 -20.34 -0.94
C ALA A 12 16.64 -21.86 -0.77
N ALA A 13 17.15 -22.63 -1.72
CA ALA A 13 17.14 -24.10 -1.65
C ALA A 13 17.96 -24.63 -0.47
N SER A 14 19.15 -24.05 -0.22
CA SER A 14 20.01 -24.39 0.92
C SER A 14 19.34 -24.04 2.24
N PHE A 15 18.79 -22.85 2.37
CA PHE A 15 18.06 -22.41 3.57
C PHE A 15 16.94 -23.39 3.95
N VAL A 16 16.07 -23.77 2.99
CA VAL A 16 14.93 -24.66 3.24
C VAL A 16 15.41 -26.08 3.62
N ARG A 17 16.51 -26.57 3.02
CA ARG A 17 17.07 -27.89 3.34
C ARG A 17 17.74 -27.91 4.71
N GLU A 18 18.62 -26.95 5.00
CA GLU A 18 19.40 -26.89 6.23
C GLU A 18 18.53 -26.62 7.46
N ALA A 19 17.52 -25.75 7.32
CA ALA A 19 16.56 -25.47 8.39
C ALA A 19 15.52 -26.59 8.57
N GLY A 20 15.53 -27.62 7.72
CA GLY A 20 14.57 -28.74 7.83
C GLY A 20 13.12 -28.35 7.51
N ILE A 21 12.90 -27.26 6.77
CA ILE A 21 11.56 -26.75 6.45
C ILE A 21 10.86 -27.70 5.47
N GLU A 22 9.73 -28.26 5.86
CA GLU A 22 8.96 -29.20 5.02
C GLU A 22 7.80 -28.52 4.28
N ASN A 23 7.24 -27.46 4.86
CA ASN A 23 6.10 -26.74 4.32
C ASN A 23 6.47 -25.27 4.09
N ILE A 24 6.37 -24.85 2.85
CA ILE A 24 6.70 -23.49 2.43
C ILE A 24 5.42 -22.77 2.02
N LYS A 25 5.21 -21.58 2.53
CA LYS A 25 4.12 -20.70 2.13
C LYS A 25 4.55 -19.89 0.91
N LEU A 26 3.85 -20.07 -0.21
CA LEU A 26 4.01 -19.24 -1.42
C LEU A 26 2.83 -18.29 -1.49
N ALA A 27 3.11 -17.00 -1.68
CA ALA A 27 2.09 -15.97 -1.75
C ALA A 27 2.27 -15.06 -2.95
N VAL A 28 1.16 -14.67 -3.54
CA VAL A 28 1.00 -13.61 -4.55
C VAL A 28 0.06 -12.54 -3.98
N THR A 29 -0.05 -11.38 -4.62
CA THR A 29 -0.92 -10.30 -4.15
C THR A 29 -1.96 -9.99 -5.21
N ASP A 30 -3.23 -9.91 -4.80
CA ASP A 30 -4.32 -9.48 -5.67
C ASP A 30 -4.37 -7.95 -5.84
N LEU A 31 -5.36 -7.45 -6.60
CA LEU A 31 -5.50 -6.02 -6.90
C LEU A 31 -5.80 -5.15 -5.67
N ASP A 32 -6.41 -5.72 -4.64
CA ASP A 32 -6.76 -5.03 -3.40
C ASP A 32 -5.63 -5.10 -2.34
N GLY A 33 -4.50 -5.71 -2.69
CA GLY A 33 -3.36 -5.86 -1.78
C GLY A 33 -3.52 -7.01 -0.78
N VAL A 34 -4.49 -7.89 -0.98
CA VAL A 34 -4.65 -9.09 -0.17
C VAL A 34 -3.66 -10.14 -0.60
N MET A 35 -2.95 -10.71 0.37
CA MET A 35 -2.04 -11.83 0.12
C MET A 35 -2.85 -13.11 -0.10
N ARG A 36 -2.71 -13.70 -1.29
CA ARG A 36 -3.30 -14.98 -1.67
C ARG A 36 -2.19 -16.03 -1.76
N GLY A 37 -2.38 -17.18 -1.18
CA GLY A 37 -1.28 -18.14 -1.13
C GLY A 37 -1.69 -19.55 -0.75
N LYS A 38 -0.69 -20.43 -0.76
CA LYS A 38 -0.85 -21.84 -0.41
C LYS A 38 0.41 -22.41 0.21
N TYR A 39 0.27 -23.42 1.06
CA TYR A 39 1.39 -24.24 1.46
C TYR A 39 1.77 -25.22 0.35
N VAL A 40 3.06 -25.38 0.13
CA VAL A 40 3.62 -26.38 -0.77
C VAL A 40 4.67 -27.21 -0.04
N SER A 41 4.84 -28.48 -0.42
CA SER A 41 5.91 -29.32 0.11
C SER A 41 7.29 -28.81 -0.34
N ARG A 42 8.33 -29.07 0.44
CA ARG A 42 9.72 -28.78 0.07
C ARG A 42 10.07 -29.28 -1.34
N LYS A 43 9.63 -30.49 -1.73
CA LYS A 43 9.85 -31.04 -3.05
C LYS A 43 9.24 -30.16 -4.16
N LYS A 44 8.00 -29.70 -3.95
CA LYS A 44 7.31 -28.81 -4.90
C LYS A 44 7.97 -27.44 -4.97
N PHE A 45 8.35 -26.89 -3.81
CA PHE A 45 9.05 -25.61 -3.71
C PHE A 45 10.37 -25.62 -4.50
N LEU A 46 11.22 -26.64 -4.29
CA LEU A 46 12.50 -26.75 -4.99
C LEU A 46 12.33 -26.85 -6.52
N SER A 47 11.29 -27.53 -6.99
CA SER A 47 10.97 -27.54 -8.41
C SER A 47 10.44 -26.19 -8.91
N ALA A 48 9.67 -25.50 -8.08
CA ALA A 48 9.07 -24.20 -8.42
C ALA A 48 10.10 -23.05 -8.43
N LEU A 49 11.19 -23.15 -7.66
CA LEU A 49 12.30 -22.19 -7.72
C LEU A 49 12.95 -22.11 -9.11
N GLU A 50 13.00 -23.23 -9.83
CA GLU A 50 13.60 -23.30 -11.17
C GLU A 50 12.59 -23.00 -12.28
N LYS A 51 11.37 -23.50 -12.13
CA LYS A 51 10.37 -23.57 -13.20
C LYS A 51 9.17 -22.68 -12.99
N GLY A 52 9.04 -22.02 -11.83
CA GLY A 52 7.80 -21.39 -11.44
C GLY A 52 6.70 -22.40 -11.06
N PHE A 53 5.50 -21.91 -10.89
CA PHE A 53 4.32 -22.73 -10.55
C PHE A 53 3.03 -22.08 -11.04
N GLY A 54 2.03 -22.92 -11.34
CA GLY A 54 0.70 -22.45 -11.70
C GLY A 54 -0.05 -21.92 -10.48
N PHE A 55 -0.69 -20.77 -10.66
CA PHE A 55 -1.61 -20.18 -9.68
C PHE A 55 -2.85 -19.68 -10.42
N CYS A 56 -4.04 -20.03 -9.95
CA CYS A 56 -5.28 -19.65 -10.61
C CYS A 56 -5.38 -18.11 -10.72
N ASP A 57 -5.62 -17.63 -11.92
CA ASP A 57 -5.71 -16.20 -12.22
C ASP A 57 -7.00 -15.55 -11.73
N VAL A 58 -7.93 -16.35 -11.19
CA VAL A 58 -9.19 -15.90 -10.61
C VAL A 58 -9.01 -14.79 -9.58
N ILE A 59 -7.82 -14.73 -8.94
CA ILE A 59 -7.49 -13.65 -7.97
C ILE A 59 -7.50 -12.25 -8.60
N PHE A 60 -7.50 -12.15 -9.91
CA PHE A 60 -7.69 -10.89 -10.64
C PHE A 60 -9.11 -10.78 -11.24
N GLY A 61 -9.94 -11.82 -11.09
CA GLY A 61 -11.31 -11.88 -11.58
C GLY A 61 -12.40 -11.73 -10.52
N TRP A 62 -12.02 -11.44 -9.26
CA TRP A 62 -12.95 -11.22 -8.15
C TRP A 62 -12.59 -9.98 -7.32
N ASP A 63 -13.52 -9.53 -6.51
CA ASP A 63 -13.33 -8.41 -5.58
C ASP A 63 -12.76 -8.85 -4.20
N SER A 64 -12.69 -7.94 -3.25
CA SER A 64 -12.17 -8.20 -1.90
C SER A 64 -13.02 -9.16 -1.06
N ALA A 65 -14.25 -9.46 -1.49
CA ALA A 65 -15.15 -10.43 -0.88
C ALA A 65 -15.21 -11.77 -1.65
N ASP A 66 -14.33 -11.96 -2.64
CA ASP A 66 -14.27 -13.11 -3.54
C ASP A 66 -15.52 -13.23 -4.45
N GLU A 67 -16.23 -12.13 -4.69
CA GLU A 67 -17.32 -12.07 -5.66
C GLU A 67 -16.76 -11.83 -7.06
N LEU A 68 -17.15 -12.69 -8.02
CA LEU A 68 -16.66 -12.61 -9.39
C LEU A 68 -17.18 -11.36 -10.09
N TYR A 69 -16.30 -10.67 -10.81
CA TYR A 69 -16.71 -9.54 -11.65
C TYR A 69 -17.68 -9.97 -12.75
N ALA A 70 -18.64 -9.09 -13.07
CA ALA A 70 -19.69 -9.40 -14.06
C ALA A 70 -19.15 -9.44 -15.50
N GLU A 71 -18.09 -8.68 -15.79
CA GLU A 71 -17.48 -8.62 -17.13
C GLU A 71 -16.05 -9.18 -17.09
N ASP A 72 -15.69 -9.93 -18.11
CA ASP A 72 -14.37 -10.53 -18.28
C ASP A 72 -13.41 -9.50 -18.87
N SER A 73 -12.89 -8.59 -18.03
CA SER A 73 -11.93 -7.57 -18.50
C SER A 73 -10.49 -8.10 -18.60
N TYR A 74 -10.15 -9.14 -17.84
CA TYR A 74 -8.89 -9.88 -17.90
C TYR A 74 -9.13 -11.39 -17.81
N THR A 75 -9.79 -11.86 -16.75
CA THR A 75 -10.15 -13.27 -16.54
C THR A 75 -11.59 -13.35 -16.06
N GLY A 76 -12.27 -14.46 -16.35
CA GLY A 76 -13.67 -14.66 -16.02
C GLY A 76 -14.22 -15.96 -16.57
N TRP A 77 -15.54 -16.06 -16.69
CA TRP A 77 -16.21 -17.25 -17.18
C TRP A 77 -15.84 -17.60 -18.64
N ALA A 78 -15.54 -16.61 -19.48
CA ALA A 78 -15.14 -16.84 -20.87
C ALA A 78 -13.74 -17.45 -20.99
N THR A 79 -12.84 -17.16 -20.07
CA THR A 79 -11.49 -17.74 -20.02
C THR A 79 -11.42 -19.03 -19.21
N ALA A 80 -12.47 -19.35 -18.44
CA ALA A 80 -12.56 -20.49 -17.54
C ALA A 80 -11.48 -20.48 -16.42
N PHE A 81 -10.96 -19.31 -16.02
CA PHE A 81 -10.03 -19.09 -14.91
C PHE A 81 -8.81 -20.02 -14.93
N PRO A 82 -7.95 -19.97 -15.94
CA PRO A 82 -6.80 -20.86 -16.04
C PRO A 82 -5.76 -20.57 -14.96
N ASP A 83 -4.85 -21.52 -14.76
CA ASP A 83 -3.62 -21.24 -14.02
C ASP A 83 -2.72 -20.34 -14.88
N ALA A 84 -2.34 -19.17 -14.31
CA ALA A 84 -1.27 -18.36 -14.83
C ALA A 84 0.07 -18.74 -14.15
N TRP A 85 1.19 -18.49 -14.82
CA TRP A 85 2.50 -18.90 -14.35
C TRP A 85 3.10 -17.86 -13.43
N ALA A 86 3.48 -18.26 -12.21
CA ALA A 86 4.11 -17.41 -11.21
C ALA A 86 5.55 -17.85 -10.93
N GLY A 87 6.45 -16.86 -10.85
CA GLY A 87 7.85 -17.02 -10.46
C GLY A 87 8.08 -16.65 -9.01
N ILE A 88 8.79 -17.51 -8.26
CA ILE A 88 9.19 -17.22 -6.87
C ILE A 88 10.32 -16.21 -6.88
N ASP A 89 10.21 -15.17 -6.07
CA ASP A 89 11.34 -14.27 -5.78
C ASP A 89 12.10 -14.80 -4.56
N PRO A 90 13.29 -15.39 -4.73
CA PRO A 90 14.06 -15.92 -3.62
C PRO A 90 14.41 -14.88 -2.56
N THR A 91 14.66 -13.63 -2.98
CA THR A 91 15.04 -12.52 -2.09
C THR A 91 13.91 -12.10 -1.15
N SER A 92 12.68 -12.52 -1.45
CA SER A 92 11.49 -12.25 -0.62
C SER A 92 11.36 -13.18 0.59
N CYS A 93 12.29 -14.11 0.81
CA CYS A 93 12.26 -15.08 1.90
C CYS A 93 11.99 -14.43 3.26
N ARG A 94 11.08 -15.02 4.04
CA ARG A 94 10.77 -14.62 5.42
C ARG A 94 10.62 -15.84 6.32
N SER A 95 11.17 -15.74 7.53
CA SER A 95 10.78 -16.59 8.65
C SER A 95 9.39 -16.20 9.14
N LEU A 96 8.64 -17.15 9.68
CA LEU A 96 7.28 -16.93 10.20
C LEU A 96 7.26 -17.13 11.74
N PRO A 97 7.65 -16.12 12.54
CA PRO A 97 7.81 -16.26 13.98
C PRO A 97 6.48 -16.49 14.74
N LEU A 98 5.35 -16.18 14.13
CA LEU A 98 4.01 -16.42 14.70
C LEU A 98 3.48 -17.85 14.44
N GLU A 99 4.25 -18.65 13.71
CA GLU A 99 3.96 -20.06 13.45
C GLU A 99 4.95 -20.96 14.22
N ASP A 100 5.20 -22.17 13.77
CA ASP A 100 6.01 -23.18 14.47
C ASP A 100 7.54 -23.00 14.29
N HIS A 101 8.01 -21.89 13.73
CA HIS A 101 9.41 -21.62 13.35
C HIS A 101 10.02 -22.61 12.32
N GLN A 102 9.23 -23.54 11.80
CA GLN A 102 9.62 -24.51 10.78
C GLN A 102 9.00 -24.19 9.42
N SER A 103 8.38 -23.02 9.29
CA SER A 103 7.77 -22.54 8.08
C SER A 103 8.52 -21.33 7.55
N ALA A 104 8.56 -21.20 6.22
CA ALA A 104 9.07 -20.02 5.51
C ALA A 104 8.02 -19.51 4.52
N LEU A 105 8.06 -18.22 4.26
CA LEU A 105 7.22 -17.57 3.25
C LEU A 105 8.10 -17.00 2.15
N PHE A 106 7.67 -17.18 0.91
CA PHE A 106 8.22 -16.53 -0.27
C PHE A 106 7.11 -15.85 -1.05
N LEU A 107 7.40 -14.66 -1.57
CA LEU A 107 6.50 -13.97 -2.49
C LEU A 107 6.79 -14.41 -3.92
N ALA A 108 5.77 -14.37 -4.74
CA ALA A 108 5.85 -14.63 -6.16
C ALA A 108 5.09 -13.55 -6.94
N ASP A 109 5.47 -13.35 -8.18
CA ASP A 109 4.73 -12.53 -9.13
C ASP A 109 4.50 -13.28 -10.43
N PHE A 110 3.42 -12.94 -11.10
CA PHE A 110 3.08 -13.57 -12.36
C PHE A 110 4.05 -13.16 -13.46
N SER A 111 4.46 -14.11 -14.27
CA SER A 111 5.43 -13.95 -15.35
C SER A 111 4.83 -14.10 -16.75
N ASP A 112 3.65 -14.70 -16.87
CA ASP A 112 2.90 -14.71 -18.12
C ASP A 112 2.55 -13.28 -18.55
N HIS A 113 2.69 -12.97 -19.83
CA HIS A 113 2.56 -11.60 -20.34
C HIS A 113 1.26 -10.92 -19.92
N GLU A 114 0.13 -11.63 -20.02
CA GLU A 114 -1.19 -11.08 -19.67
C GLU A 114 -1.38 -10.94 -18.16
N ALA A 115 -1.05 -11.98 -17.38
CA ALA A 115 -1.13 -11.95 -15.92
C ALA A 115 -0.14 -10.95 -15.30
N ALA A 116 1.08 -10.87 -15.84
CA ALA A 116 2.07 -9.89 -15.41
C ALA A 116 1.60 -8.44 -15.67
N ALA A 117 0.79 -8.21 -16.71
CA ALA A 117 0.27 -6.89 -17.00
C ALA A 117 -0.57 -6.34 -15.84
N VAL A 118 -1.41 -7.18 -15.21
CA VAL A 118 -2.33 -6.79 -14.13
C VAL A 118 -1.80 -7.07 -12.73
N CYS A 119 -0.73 -7.88 -12.60
CA CYS A 119 -0.13 -8.23 -11.31
C CYS A 119 0.49 -6.99 -10.63
N PRO A 120 0.07 -6.60 -9.41
CA PRO A 120 0.55 -5.40 -8.74
C PRO A 120 2.07 -5.38 -8.50
N ARG A 121 2.63 -6.51 -8.04
CA ARG A 121 4.08 -6.62 -7.79
C ARG A 121 4.90 -6.54 -9.08
N ALA A 122 4.43 -7.17 -10.15
CA ALA A 122 5.06 -7.08 -11.48
C ALA A 122 4.94 -5.66 -12.07
N LEU A 123 3.83 -4.97 -11.84
CA LEU A 123 3.64 -3.58 -12.23
C LEU A 123 4.68 -2.66 -11.57
N LEU A 124 4.86 -2.78 -10.25
CA LEU A 124 5.88 -2.00 -9.54
C LEU A 124 7.28 -2.28 -10.10
N LYS A 125 7.64 -3.55 -10.34
CA LYS A 125 8.93 -3.91 -10.97
C LYS A 125 9.13 -3.20 -12.32
N ARG A 126 8.11 -3.13 -13.17
CA ARG A 126 8.19 -2.41 -14.46
C ARG A 126 8.41 -0.90 -14.26
N VAL A 127 7.71 -0.29 -13.30
CA VAL A 127 7.88 1.14 -12.98
C VAL A 127 9.29 1.42 -12.46
N LEU A 128 9.82 0.55 -11.59
CA LEU A 128 11.18 0.70 -11.05
C LEU A 128 12.24 0.52 -12.15
N ALA A 129 12.07 -0.43 -13.06
CA ALA A 129 12.95 -0.61 -14.22
C ALA A 129 12.96 0.63 -15.14
N ARG A 130 11.84 1.35 -15.26
CA ARG A 130 11.83 2.66 -15.94
C ARG A 130 12.72 3.68 -15.21
N GLY A 131 12.65 3.74 -13.87
CA GLY A 131 13.55 4.58 -13.07
C GLY A 131 15.02 4.23 -13.28
N GLU A 132 15.35 2.94 -13.32
CA GLU A 132 16.71 2.46 -13.60
C GLU A 132 17.18 2.87 -14.99
N SER A 133 16.30 2.84 -15.99
CA SER A 133 16.63 3.32 -17.36
C SER A 133 16.93 4.82 -17.44
N LEU A 134 16.41 5.60 -16.47
CA LEU A 134 16.72 7.01 -16.28
C LEU A 134 18.00 7.24 -15.42
N GLY A 135 18.63 6.19 -14.96
CA GLY A 135 19.83 6.23 -14.11
C GLY A 135 19.54 6.39 -12.62
N PHE A 136 18.32 6.03 -12.15
CA PHE A 136 17.96 6.16 -10.75
C PHE A 136 17.61 4.81 -10.11
N SER A 137 18.09 4.60 -8.89
CA SER A 137 17.58 3.59 -7.98
C SER A 137 16.60 4.23 -6.97
N ALA A 138 15.52 3.52 -6.65
CA ALA A 138 14.44 4.01 -5.82
C ALA A 138 14.44 3.36 -4.43
N SER A 139 14.33 4.17 -3.38
CA SER A 139 14.13 3.75 -2.00
C SER A 139 12.82 4.28 -1.44
N ALA A 140 12.15 3.48 -0.61
CA ALA A 140 10.91 3.88 0.02
C ALA A 140 10.80 3.37 1.47
N ALA A 141 9.91 4.02 2.23
CA ALA A 141 9.38 3.53 3.49
C ALA A 141 7.86 3.76 3.50
N ALA A 142 7.15 2.95 4.26
CA ALA A 142 5.72 3.11 4.51
C ALA A 142 5.46 3.38 5.98
N GLU A 143 4.54 4.29 6.24
CA GLU A 143 4.00 4.61 7.56
C GLU A 143 2.52 4.23 7.56
N PHE A 144 2.10 3.32 8.44
CA PHE A 144 0.69 2.91 8.52
C PHE A 144 0.08 3.25 9.87
N GLU A 145 -1.03 3.96 9.83
CA GLU A 145 -1.98 4.01 10.93
C GLU A 145 -2.91 2.80 10.86
N PHE A 146 -3.27 2.24 12.02
CA PHE A 146 -4.23 1.14 12.12
C PHE A 146 -4.92 1.16 13.47
N PHE A 147 -6.20 0.77 13.48
CA PHE A 147 -6.95 0.66 14.72
C PHE A 147 -6.95 -0.76 15.25
N LEU A 148 -6.86 -0.87 16.59
CA LEU A 148 -7.03 -2.10 17.33
C LEU A 148 -8.33 -2.06 18.12
N PHE A 149 -9.07 -3.16 18.04
CA PHE A 149 -10.32 -3.35 18.77
C PHE A 149 -10.21 -4.57 19.68
N ASP A 150 -10.81 -4.48 20.85
CA ASP A 150 -11.05 -5.61 21.77
C ASP A 150 -12.22 -6.45 21.22
N GLU A 151 -11.97 -7.06 20.07
CA GLU A 151 -12.92 -7.82 19.25
C GLU A 151 -12.20 -8.97 18.54
N THR A 152 -12.99 -9.96 18.15
CA THR A 152 -12.59 -11.02 17.24
C THR A 152 -13.40 -10.95 15.95
N PRO A 153 -13.01 -11.65 14.85
CA PRO A 153 -13.85 -11.76 13.66
C PRO A 153 -15.27 -12.23 13.98
N ASP A 154 -15.43 -13.22 14.87
CA ASP A 154 -16.73 -13.75 15.26
C ASP A 154 -17.57 -12.74 16.06
N SER A 155 -16.95 -12.01 17.01
CA SER A 155 -17.68 -11.00 17.79
C SER A 155 -18.15 -9.83 16.94
N LEU A 156 -17.31 -9.38 15.99
CA LEU A 156 -17.71 -8.32 15.04
C LEU A 156 -18.82 -8.79 14.11
N GLN A 157 -18.74 -10.01 13.59
CA GLN A 157 -19.78 -10.58 12.74
C GLN A 157 -21.12 -10.68 13.51
N ALA A 158 -21.09 -11.16 14.76
CA ALA A 158 -22.28 -11.25 15.61
C ALA A 158 -22.93 -9.88 15.87
N LYS A 159 -22.14 -8.81 15.91
CA LYS A 159 -22.60 -7.40 16.04
C LYS A 159 -22.98 -6.77 14.70
N ALA A 160 -22.89 -7.48 13.56
CA ALA A 160 -23.01 -6.93 12.23
C ALA A 160 -22.11 -5.69 12.01
N TYR A 161 -20.89 -5.74 12.57
CA TYR A 161 -19.85 -4.68 12.52
C TYR A 161 -20.28 -3.36 13.15
N ARG A 162 -21.25 -3.37 14.08
CA ARG A 162 -21.73 -2.19 14.81
C ARG A 162 -21.07 -2.10 16.19
N ASP A 163 -20.81 -0.86 16.61
CA ASP A 163 -20.28 -0.54 17.94
C ASP A 163 -19.04 -1.37 18.34
N PRO A 164 -17.99 -1.48 17.47
CA PRO A 164 -16.78 -2.16 17.84
C PRO A 164 -16.12 -1.48 19.04
N GLN A 165 -15.56 -2.27 19.96
CA GLN A 165 -14.91 -1.74 21.17
C GLN A 165 -13.44 -1.47 20.89
N PRO A 166 -12.99 -0.20 20.81
CA PRO A 166 -11.57 0.11 20.66
C PRO A 166 -10.75 -0.43 21.82
N MET A 167 -9.53 -0.90 21.56
CA MET A 167 -8.60 -1.40 22.58
C MET A 167 -8.33 -0.35 23.69
N THR A 168 -8.36 0.92 23.35
CA THR A 168 -8.23 2.03 24.33
C THR A 168 -9.25 3.13 24.03
N PRO A 169 -9.87 3.75 25.06
CA PRO A 169 -10.84 4.83 24.87
C PRO A 169 -10.17 6.17 24.61
N GLY A 170 -10.87 7.07 23.89
CA GLY A 170 -10.50 8.49 23.74
C GLY A 170 -9.25 8.73 22.89
N ASN A 171 -8.89 10.01 22.75
CA ASN A 171 -7.76 10.45 21.94
C ASN A 171 -6.54 10.69 22.83
N PHE A 172 -5.44 9.99 22.61
CA PHE A 172 -4.19 10.17 23.34
C PHE A 172 -3.01 9.87 22.41
N GLY A 173 -2.79 10.71 21.41
CA GLY A 173 -1.64 10.61 20.52
C GLY A 173 -0.31 10.72 21.30
N TYR A 174 0.70 9.95 20.88
CA TYR A 174 2.04 9.88 21.50
C TYR A 174 2.04 9.53 22.99
N SER A 175 1.03 8.79 23.47
CA SER A 175 0.85 8.50 24.89
C SER A 175 1.77 7.39 25.40
N VAL A 176 2.80 7.76 26.17
CA VAL A 176 3.66 6.79 26.86
C VAL A 176 2.86 5.93 27.85
N LEU A 177 1.83 6.52 28.52
CA LEU A 177 0.93 5.76 29.40
C LEU A 177 0.24 4.62 28.64
N ARG A 178 -0.34 4.91 27.47
CA ARG A 178 -1.10 3.92 26.68
C ARG A 178 -0.21 2.81 26.14
N ASN A 179 0.94 3.15 25.57
CA ASN A 179 1.84 2.13 25.04
C ASN A 179 2.46 1.29 26.17
N SER A 180 2.72 1.85 27.35
CA SER A 180 3.24 1.11 28.50
C SER A 180 2.19 0.16 29.11
N THR A 181 0.92 0.55 29.17
CA THR A 181 -0.16 -0.33 29.66
C THR A 181 -0.45 -1.51 28.72
N HIS A 182 -0.16 -1.36 27.42
CA HIS A 182 -0.31 -2.41 26.41
C HIS A 182 1.03 -2.92 25.87
N ALA A 183 2.09 -2.83 26.69
CA ALA A 183 3.47 -3.12 26.28
C ALA A 183 3.65 -4.49 25.63
N ASP A 184 2.89 -5.50 26.03
CA ASP A 184 2.98 -6.86 25.46
C ASP A 184 2.68 -6.87 23.96
N PHE A 185 1.63 -6.18 23.53
CA PHE A 185 1.32 -6.08 22.08
C PHE A 185 2.43 -5.34 21.33
N TYR A 186 2.91 -4.21 21.88
CA TYR A 186 3.99 -3.44 21.25
C TYR A 186 5.27 -4.25 21.11
N HIS A 187 5.69 -4.93 22.17
CA HIS A 187 6.91 -5.75 22.15
C HIS A 187 6.79 -6.94 21.18
N GLN A 188 5.63 -7.58 21.12
CA GLN A 188 5.42 -8.69 20.19
C GLN A 188 5.37 -8.20 18.73
N LEU A 189 4.77 -7.04 18.47
CA LEU A 189 4.76 -6.46 17.12
C LEU A 189 6.19 -6.09 16.68
N LEU A 190 6.97 -5.43 17.54
CA LEU A 190 8.37 -5.10 17.27
C LEU A 190 9.23 -6.35 17.05
N ALA A 191 9.07 -7.38 17.90
CA ALA A 191 9.81 -8.63 17.77
C ALA A 191 9.44 -9.40 16.49
N MET A 192 8.16 -9.49 16.17
CA MET A 192 7.66 -10.13 14.95
C MET A 192 8.21 -9.44 13.70
N THR A 193 8.09 -8.13 13.61
CA THR A 193 8.55 -7.39 12.44
C THR A 193 10.05 -7.50 12.26
N ALA A 194 10.84 -7.39 13.32
CA ALA A 194 12.29 -7.59 13.28
C ALA A 194 12.67 -9.00 12.83
N ALA A 195 12.00 -10.04 13.36
CA ALA A 195 12.26 -11.44 12.98
C ALA A 195 11.91 -11.72 11.51
N MET A 196 10.90 -11.02 10.96
CA MET A 196 10.53 -11.11 9.56
C MET A 196 11.37 -10.19 8.64
N GLY A 197 12.36 -9.46 9.17
CA GLY A 197 13.23 -8.58 8.38
C GLY A 197 12.49 -7.34 7.82
N MET A 198 11.52 -6.83 8.57
CA MET A 198 10.77 -5.61 8.28
C MET A 198 10.70 -4.73 9.53
N SER A 199 11.87 -4.32 10.05
CA SER A 199 12.00 -3.55 11.28
C SER A 199 11.18 -2.26 11.25
N LEU A 200 10.73 -1.84 12.43
CA LEU A 200 10.05 -0.56 12.63
C LEU A 200 11.04 0.48 13.19
N GLU A 201 11.06 1.68 12.61
CA GLU A 201 11.77 2.85 13.14
C GLU A 201 10.98 3.55 14.25
N GLY A 202 9.65 3.47 14.20
CA GLY A 202 8.74 4.09 15.15
C GLY A 202 7.45 3.31 15.33
N LEU A 203 6.92 3.34 16.55
CA LEU A 203 5.61 2.78 16.89
C LEU A 203 5.02 3.57 18.04
N HIS A 204 3.88 4.22 17.83
CA HIS A 204 3.22 5.06 18.81
C HIS A 204 1.71 5.05 18.66
N THR A 205 1.02 5.62 19.68
CA THR A 205 -0.42 5.92 19.56
C THR A 205 -0.63 7.18 18.74
N GLU A 206 -1.70 7.19 17.93
CA GLU A 206 -2.13 8.34 17.14
C GLU A 206 -3.51 8.88 17.58
N THR A 207 -4.09 9.82 16.78
CA THR A 207 -5.35 10.49 17.12
C THR A 207 -6.54 9.58 16.84
N GLY A 208 -7.12 9.04 17.88
CA GLY A 208 -8.28 8.16 17.86
C GLY A 208 -8.23 7.09 18.95
N PRO A 209 -9.36 6.44 19.24
CA PRO A 209 -9.40 5.37 20.24
C PRO A 209 -8.80 4.08 19.66
N GLY A 210 -7.76 3.55 20.31
CA GLY A 210 -7.12 2.29 19.90
C GLY A 210 -6.28 2.37 18.64
N VAL A 211 -5.91 3.58 18.18
CA VAL A 211 -5.10 3.76 16.98
C VAL A 211 -3.61 3.74 17.29
N LEU A 212 -2.85 3.06 16.43
CA LEU A 212 -1.40 3.05 16.40
C LEU A 212 -0.89 3.52 15.04
N GLU A 213 0.30 4.10 15.03
CA GLU A 213 1.08 4.35 13.82
C GLU A 213 2.40 3.61 13.91
N ALA A 214 2.75 2.93 12.82
CA ALA A 214 4.00 2.21 12.67
C ALA A 214 4.76 2.70 11.44
N ALA A 215 5.98 3.21 11.64
CA ALA A 215 6.89 3.58 10.57
C ALA A 215 7.84 2.41 10.29
N LEU A 216 7.77 1.84 9.07
CA LEU A 216 8.69 0.80 8.65
C LEU A 216 10.03 1.42 8.25
N GLU A 217 11.12 0.70 8.51
CA GLU A 217 12.46 1.07 8.07
C GLU A 217 12.52 1.16 6.53
N HIS A 218 13.21 2.18 6.01
CA HIS A 218 13.36 2.37 4.57
C HIS A 218 14.19 1.26 3.93
N SER A 219 13.88 0.94 2.69
CA SER A 219 14.58 -0.06 1.89
C SER A 219 14.43 0.23 0.39
N SER A 220 14.98 -0.62 -0.47
CA SER A 220 14.67 -0.55 -1.91
C SER A 220 13.16 -0.57 -2.12
N ALA A 221 12.65 0.15 -3.11
CA ALA A 221 11.21 0.38 -3.25
C ALA A 221 10.38 -0.90 -3.39
N LEU A 222 10.89 -1.95 -4.07
CA LEU A 222 10.21 -3.25 -4.14
C LEU A 222 10.17 -3.92 -2.77
N ARG A 223 11.29 -3.90 -2.02
CA ARG A 223 11.36 -4.46 -0.67
C ARG A 223 10.44 -3.72 0.29
N ALA A 224 10.34 -2.40 0.17
CA ALA A 224 9.42 -1.58 0.96
C ALA A 224 7.95 -1.98 0.70
N ALA A 225 7.56 -2.22 -0.56
CA ALA A 225 6.22 -2.73 -0.89
C ALA A 225 5.96 -4.12 -0.31
N ASP A 226 6.95 -5.03 -0.41
CA ASP A 226 6.89 -6.37 0.18
C ASP A 226 6.70 -6.28 1.70
N ASN A 227 7.53 -5.46 2.38
CA ASN A 227 7.47 -5.24 3.82
C ASN A 227 6.13 -4.64 4.25
N ALA A 228 5.61 -3.65 3.52
CA ALA A 228 4.33 -3.01 3.79
C ALA A 228 3.16 -4.01 3.68
N THR A 229 3.15 -4.87 2.66
CA THR A 229 2.13 -5.89 2.45
C THR A 229 2.16 -6.96 3.54
N LEU A 230 3.36 -7.42 3.89
CA LEU A 230 3.57 -8.38 4.98
C LEU A 230 3.19 -7.77 6.34
N PHE A 231 3.57 -6.52 6.60
CA PHE A 231 3.22 -5.81 7.83
C PHE A 231 1.71 -5.76 8.05
N LYS A 232 0.94 -5.33 7.04
CA LYS A 232 -0.53 -5.29 7.13
C LYS A 232 -1.13 -6.67 7.43
N THR A 233 -0.63 -7.70 6.79
CA THR A 233 -1.11 -9.07 6.96
C THR A 233 -0.76 -9.63 8.33
N PHE A 234 0.51 -9.56 8.72
CA PHE A 234 0.98 -10.21 9.96
C PHE A 234 0.65 -9.42 11.23
N THR A 235 0.42 -8.10 11.13
CA THR A 235 -0.18 -7.33 12.23
C THR A 235 -1.60 -7.82 12.54
N LYS A 236 -2.41 -8.15 11.53
CA LYS A 236 -3.73 -8.76 11.72
C LYS A 236 -3.63 -10.16 12.32
N VAL A 237 -2.65 -10.98 11.88
CA VAL A 237 -2.40 -12.31 12.46
C VAL A 237 -2.04 -12.18 13.94
N LEU A 238 -1.08 -11.32 14.29
CA LEU A 238 -0.69 -11.08 15.67
C LEU A 238 -1.88 -10.62 16.52
N ALA A 239 -2.64 -9.64 16.04
CA ALA A 239 -3.80 -9.12 16.75
C ALA A 239 -4.82 -10.25 17.06
N GLN A 240 -5.17 -11.06 16.05
CA GLN A 240 -6.11 -12.18 16.22
C GLN A 240 -5.59 -13.25 17.20
N GLN A 241 -4.30 -13.56 17.20
CA GLN A 241 -3.70 -14.48 18.17
C GLN A 241 -3.78 -13.95 19.61
N GLN A 242 -3.91 -12.64 19.78
CA GLN A 242 -4.10 -12.00 21.08
C GLN A 242 -5.56 -11.68 21.42
N GLY A 243 -6.52 -12.16 20.62
CA GLY A 243 -7.94 -11.87 20.81
C GLY A 243 -8.35 -10.44 20.45
N LEU A 244 -7.53 -9.75 19.66
CA LEU A 244 -7.78 -8.41 19.15
C LEU A 244 -8.11 -8.44 17.66
N MET A 245 -8.71 -7.36 17.16
CA MET A 245 -8.93 -7.13 15.73
C MET A 245 -8.17 -5.89 15.28
N ALA A 246 -7.25 -6.04 14.31
CA ALA A 246 -6.59 -4.92 13.67
C ALA A 246 -7.28 -4.59 12.34
N THR A 247 -7.52 -3.29 12.08
CA THR A 247 -8.03 -2.83 10.79
C THR A 247 -7.16 -1.73 10.20
N PHE A 248 -6.92 -1.83 8.89
CA PHE A 248 -6.33 -0.80 8.03
C PHE A 248 -7.37 -0.13 7.14
N MET A 249 -8.63 -0.22 7.47
CA MET A 249 -9.72 0.45 6.78
C MET A 249 -9.46 1.97 6.81
N ALA A 250 -9.65 2.68 5.70
CA ALA A 250 -9.29 4.09 5.60
C ALA A 250 -10.03 4.99 6.60
N ARG A 251 -11.29 4.63 6.94
CA ARG A 251 -12.05 5.30 7.99
C ARG A 251 -13.14 4.38 8.52
N TRP A 252 -13.12 4.08 9.81
CA TRP A 252 -14.12 3.20 10.44
C TRP A 252 -15.25 3.95 11.14
N SER A 253 -15.03 5.22 11.49
CA SER A 253 -16.04 6.08 12.18
C SER A 253 -15.99 7.50 11.62
N ALA A 254 -17.16 8.14 11.56
CA ALA A 254 -17.27 9.56 11.20
C ALA A 254 -16.77 10.51 12.31
N ASP A 255 -16.66 10.03 13.55
CA ASP A 255 -16.29 10.83 14.72
C ASP A 255 -14.79 11.02 14.88
N TYR A 256 -13.97 10.21 14.16
CA TYR A 256 -12.52 10.20 14.26
C TYR A 256 -11.85 10.43 12.91
N PRO A 257 -10.58 10.88 12.90
CA PRO A 257 -9.77 10.91 11.69
C PRO A 257 -9.70 9.53 11.02
N GLY A 258 -9.51 9.54 9.70
CA GLY A 258 -9.19 8.33 8.96
C GLY A 258 -7.74 7.92 9.14
N GLN A 259 -7.37 6.77 8.58
CA GLN A 259 -6.05 6.16 8.70
C GLN A 259 -5.22 6.41 7.46
N SER A 260 -3.99 6.85 7.66
CA SER A 260 -3.00 7.11 6.61
C SER A 260 -2.13 5.89 6.33
N GLY A 261 -1.66 5.82 5.08
CA GLY A 261 -0.59 4.93 4.64
C GLY A 261 0.45 5.76 3.93
N HIS A 262 1.13 6.68 4.65
CA HIS A 262 2.09 7.60 4.04
C HIS A 262 3.27 6.86 3.44
N LEU A 263 3.75 7.34 2.29
CA LEU A 263 4.88 6.76 1.60
C LEU A 263 6.01 7.78 1.54
N HIS A 264 7.17 7.42 2.05
CA HIS A 264 8.39 8.20 1.97
C HIS A 264 9.23 7.70 0.80
N LEU A 265 9.69 8.61 -0.05
CA LEU A 265 10.30 8.30 -1.34
C LEU A 265 11.61 9.05 -1.50
N SER A 266 12.65 8.38 -1.96
CA SER A 266 13.93 8.97 -2.33
C SER A 266 14.55 8.27 -3.52
N LEU A 267 15.45 8.96 -4.21
CA LEU A 267 16.18 8.44 -5.37
C LEU A 267 17.67 8.60 -5.16
N GLN A 268 18.43 7.66 -5.73
CA GLN A 268 19.90 7.71 -5.82
C GLN A 268 20.31 7.56 -7.29
N ASN A 269 21.46 8.11 -7.66
CA ASN A 269 22.08 7.87 -8.96
C ASN A 269 22.78 6.50 -9.03
N GLY A 270 23.40 6.19 -10.17
CA GLY A 270 24.12 4.94 -10.38
C GLY A 270 25.34 4.72 -9.45
N ASP A 271 25.83 5.77 -8.81
CA ASP A 271 26.92 5.73 -7.83
C ASP A 271 26.41 5.61 -6.39
N GLY A 272 25.08 5.53 -6.19
CA GLY A 272 24.44 5.46 -4.87
C GLY A 272 24.30 6.80 -4.16
N GLU A 273 24.53 7.93 -4.84
CA GLU A 273 24.43 9.26 -4.24
C GLU A 273 22.97 9.77 -4.29
N PRO A 274 22.45 10.36 -3.20
CA PRO A 274 21.12 10.96 -3.15
C PRO A 274 20.97 12.11 -4.15
N VAL A 275 19.92 12.08 -5.00
CA VAL A 275 19.72 13.07 -6.06
C VAL A 275 18.68 14.14 -5.74
N PHE A 276 18.00 14.04 -4.61
CA PHE A 276 17.01 15.03 -4.18
C PHE A 276 17.62 16.27 -3.52
N HIS A 277 18.88 16.18 -3.08
CA HIS A 277 19.56 17.25 -2.38
C HIS A 277 20.50 18.03 -3.32
N ASP A 278 20.39 19.38 -3.26
CA ASP A 278 21.33 20.33 -3.88
C ASP A 278 21.51 21.54 -2.94
N ALA A 279 22.67 21.62 -2.30
CA ALA A 279 22.99 22.69 -1.33
C ALA A 279 23.00 24.11 -1.97
N SER A 280 23.05 24.23 -3.28
CA SER A 280 23.01 25.52 -3.99
C SER A 280 21.60 26.06 -4.20
N GLN A 281 20.58 25.22 -3.99
CA GLN A 281 19.17 25.55 -4.23
C GLN A 281 18.43 25.91 -2.92
N PRO A 282 17.34 26.70 -3.02
CA PRO A 282 16.47 26.96 -1.88
C PRO A 282 15.97 25.66 -1.23
N HIS A 283 16.03 25.61 0.11
CA HIS A 283 15.68 24.42 0.91
C HIS A 283 16.46 23.15 0.53
N ASN A 284 17.60 23.28 -0.14
CA ASN A 284 18.41 22.21 -0.70
C ASN A 284 17.65 21.29 -1.67
N ILE A 285 16.55 21.75 -2.28
CA ILE A 285 15.72 20.95 -3.18
C ILE A 285 16.31 21.01 -4.59
N SER A 286 16.79 19.87 -5.09
CA SER A 286 17.34 19.76 -6.45
C SER A 286 16.25 19.91 -7.53
N ASP A 287 16.66 20.16 -8.77
CA ASP A 287 15.77 20.13 -9.93
C ASP A 287 15.10 18.76 -10.09
N THR A 288 15.83 17.68 -9.85
CA THR A 288 15.31 16.30 -9.88
C THR A 288 14.15 16.13 -8.89
N MET A 289 14.31 16.60 -7.65
CA MET A 289 13.24 16.53 -6.64
C MET A 289 12.04 17.41 -7.04
N ARG A 290 12.28 18.62 -7.59
CA ARG A 290 11.20 19.49 -8.06
C ARG A 290 10.40 18.84 -9.17
N TRP A 291 11.04 18.29 -10.19
CA TRP A 291 10.35 17.61 -11.28
C TRP A 291 9.62 16.35 -10.81
N PHE A 292 10.21 15.61 -9.87
CA PHE A 292 9.56 14.45 -9.25
C PHE A 292 8.25 14.87 -8.57
N ILE A 293 8.27 15.93 -7.74
CA ILE A 293 7.08 16.50 -7.10
C ILE A 293 6.10 17.04 -8.15
N GLY A 294 6.59 17.71 -9.19
CA GLY A 294 5.77 18.25 -10.28
C GLY A 294 4.97 17.19 -11.00
N GLY A 295 5.60 16.05 -11.30
CA GLY A 295 4.93 14.90 -11.89
C GLY A 295 3.87 14.30 -10.97
N GLN A 296 4.21 14.12 -9.69
CA GLN A 296 3.26 13.65 -8.68
C GLN A 296 2.06 14.61 -8.55
N GLN A 297 2.30 15.90 -8.41
CA GLN A 297 1.24 16.90 -8.28
C GLN A 297 0.28 16.88 -9.48
N LYS A 298 0.84 16.80 -10.68
CA LYS A 298 0.07 16.84 -11.93
C LYS A 298 -0.76 15.59 -12.14
N LEU A 299 -0.22 14.41 -11.86
CA LEU A 299 -0.89 13.13 -12.13
C LEU A 299 -1.72 12.62 -10.96
N LEU A 300 -1.55 13.15 -9.74
CA LEU A 300 -2.29 12.68 -8.57
C LEU A 300 -3.82 12.62 -8.77
N PRO A 301 -4.51 13.64 -9.38
CA PRO A 301 -5.94 13.56 -9.62
C PRO A 301 -6.36 12.45 -10.59
N GLU A 302 -5.45 11.98 -11.46
CA GLU A 302 -5.69 10.93 -12.44
C GLU A 302 -5.39 9.54 -11.87
N LEU A 303 -4.45 9.46 -10.91
CA LEU A 303 -3.98 8.21 -10.31
C LEU A 303 -4.59 7.94 -8.92
N LEU A 304 -5.52 8.78 -8.43
CA LEU A 304 -6.00 8.73 -7.07
C LEU A 304 -6.53 7.36 -6.65
N CYS A 305 -7.25 6.63 -7.52
CA CYS A 305 -7.77 5.30 -7.17
C CYS A 305 -6.67 4.25 -6.92
N MET A 306 -5.42 4.48 -7.33
CA MET A 306 -4.30 3.58 -7.00
C MET A 306 -3.78 3.78 -5.56
N VAL A 307 -4.14 4.90 -4.91
CA VAL A 307 -3.74 5.25 -3.53
C VAL A 307 -4.92 5.50 -2.60
N ALA A 308 -6.13 5.43 -3.13
CA ALA A 308 -7.42 5.48 -2.46
C ALA A 308 -8.36 4.51 -3.22
N GLY A 309 -8.12 3.20 -3.05
CA GLY A 309 -8.65 2.16 -3.92
C GLY A 309 -10.02 1.63 -3.53
N THR A 310 -10.59 2.04 -2.40
CA THR A 310 -11.91 1.60 -1.93
C THR A 310 -12.89 2.76 -1.85
N CYS A 311 -14.19 2.49 -1.83
CA CYS A 311 -15.20 3.53 -1.58
C CYS A 311 -14.98 4.20 -0.22
N ASN A 312 -14.49 3.45 0.76
CA ASN A 312 -14.20 3.94 2.10
C ASN A 312 -13.04 4.94 2.13
N SER A 313 -12.04 4.81 1.25
CA SER A 313 -10.90 5.75 1.17
C SER A 313 -11.36 7.20 0.98
N TYR A 314 -12.46 7.43 0.25
CA TYR A 314 -13.00 8.78 -0.03
C TYR A 314 -13.69 9.41 1.19
N THR A 315 -14.10 8.62 2.17
CA THR A 315 -14.64 9.12 3.43
C THR A 315 -13.54 9.73 4.33
N ARG A 316 -12.25 9.34 4.10
CA ARG A 316 -11.08 9.92 4.76
C ARG A 316 -10.73 11.30 4.17
N LEU A 317 -10.90 11.50 2.86
CA LEU A 317 -10.48 12.70 2.13
C LEU A 317 -11.43 13.88 2.39
N VAL A 318 -11.53 14.31 3.63
CA VAL A 318 -12.39 15.39 4.11
C VAL A 318 -11.58 16.45 4.85
N PRO A 319 -11.92 17.75 4.73
CA PRO A 319 -11.16 18.83 5.38
C PRO A 319 -11.12 18.68 6.90
N GLY A 320 -9.97 19.00 7.51
CA GLY A 320 -9.81 19.04 8.96
C GLY A 320 -9.52 17.71 9.66
N PHE A 321 -9.37 16.62 8.90
CA PHE A 321 -9.07 15.28 9.43
C PHE A 321 -7.71 14.73 8.95
N TRP A 322 -6.71 15.61 8.84
CA TRP A 322 -5.32 15.28 8.49
C TRP A 322 -5.14 14.60 7.11
N ALA A 323 -6.18 14.64 6.27
CA ALA A 323 -6.17 14.09 4.92
C ALA A 323 -6.29 15.21 3.88
N PRO A 324 -5.43 15.23 2.84
CA PRO A 324 -5.47 16.28 1.82
C PRO A 324 -6.70 16.12 0.90
N THR A 325 -7.21 17.24 0.42
CA THR A 325 -8.37 17.29 -0.50
C THR A 325 -8.04 17.85 -1.88
N ALA A 326 -6.78 18.23 -2.09
CA ALA A 326 -6.26 18.71 -3.38
C ALA A 326 -4.83 18.18 -3.59
N ALA A 327 -4.37 18.12 -4.82
CA ALA A 327 -3.00 17.78 -5.21
C ALA A 327 -2.04 18.95 -4.87
N SER A 328 -1.96 19.29 -3.59
CA SER A 328 -1.11 20.32 -3.04
C SER A 328 0.26 19.77 -2.68
N TRP A 329 1.29 20.60 -2.74
CA TRP A 329 2.59 20.29 -2.18
C TRP A 329 3.12 21.43 -1.33
N GLY A 330 3.99 21.13 -0.39
CA GLY A 330 4.59 22.16 0.46
C GLY A 330 5.84 21.64 1.14
N ILE A 331 6.67 22.61 1.64
CA ILE A 331 7.91 22.31 2.34
C ILE A 331 7.56 22.10 3.80
N ASP A 332 7.87 20.91 4.32
CA ASP A 332 7.58 20.47 5.66
C ASP A 332 6.11 20.72 6.12
N ASN A 333 5.16 20.65 5.16
CA ASN A 333 3.77 20.97 5.39
C ASN A 333 2.89 19.69 5.42
N ARG A 334 2.46 19.30 6.63
CA ARG A 334 1.62 18.10 6.87
C ARG A 334 0.16 18.25 6.41
N THR A 335 -0.28 19.42 5.97
CA THR A 335 -1.64 19.62 5.42
C THR A 335 -1.70 19.41 3.91
N CYS A 336 -0.55 19.29 3.24
CA CYS A 336 -0.45 19.04 1.80
C CYS A 336 -0.50 17.55 1.46
N ALA A 337 -0.87 17.25 0.21
CA ALA A 337 -0.86 15.88 -0.34
C ALA A 337 0.57 15.35 -0.55
N ILE A 338 1.50 16.24 -0.87
CA ILE A 338 2.91 15.96 -1.10
C ILE A 338 3.72 16.88 -0.19
N ARG A 339 4.48 16.30 0.73
CA ARG A 339 5.34 17.04 1.65
C ARG A 339 6.80 16.83 1.24
N ALA A 340 7.47 17.90 0.80
CA ALA A 340 8.91 17.90 0.65
C ALA A 340 9.56 18.02 2.03
N ILE A 341 10.35 17.04 2.43
CA ILE A 341 11.06 17.03 3.71
C ILE A 341 12.52 17.37 3.41
N PRO A 342 12.95 18.64 3.63
CA PRO A 342 14.34 19.02 3.46
C PRO A 342 15.21 18.43 4.57
N GLY A 343 16.50 18.26 4.28
CA GLY A 343 17.44 17.71 5.26
C GLY A 343 18.85 17.63 4.72
N VAL A 344 19.67 16.82 5.39
CA VAL A 344 20.97 16.38 4.86
C VAL A 344 20.76 15.43 3.67
N PRO A 345 21.73 15.23 2.77
CA PRO A 345 21.55 14.47 1.54
C PRO A 345 20.84 13.14 1.72
N GLY A 346 21.24 12.34 2.70
CA GLY A 346 20.65 11.00 2.96
C GLY A 346 19.27 11.01 3.64
N ALA A 347 18.80 12.17 4.13
CA ALA A 347 17.50 12.29 4.82
C ALA A 347 16.44 13.03 4.00
N GLN A 348 16.85 13.74 2.93
CA GLN A 348 15.95 14.51 2.09
C GLN A 348 15.07 13.60 1.25
N ARG A 349 13.76 13.78 1.35
CA ARG A 349 12.79 12.87 0.74
C ARG A 349 11.44 13.55 0.45
N VAL A 350 10.62 12.89 -0.33
CA VAL A 350 9.24 13.27 -0.57
C VAL A 350 8.33 12.33 0.24
N GLU A 351 7.40 12.88 1.00
CA GLU A 351 6.33 12.14 1.66
C GLU A 351 5.03 12.30 0.88
N TYR A 352 4.49 11.17 0.40
CA TYR A 352 3.25 11.10 -0.36
C TYR A 352 2.09 10.78 0.60
N ARG A 353 1.47 11.85 1.13
CA ARG A 353 0.53 11.83 2.27
C ARG A 353 -0.91 11.47 1.88
N ILE A 354 -1.20 11.50 0.58
CA ILE A 354 -2.56 11.22 0.08
C ILE A 354 -2.97 9.76 0.31
N ALA A 355 -2.02 8.83 0.34
CA ALA A 355 -2.29 7.43 0.44
C ALA A 355 -2.98 7.06 1.77
N ALA A 356 -4.04 6.26 1.71
CA ALA A 356 -4.77 5.75 2.86
C ALA A 356 -4.14 4.43 3.37
N ALA A 357 -4.50 3.99 4.57
CA ALA A 357 -3.96 2.75 5.13
C ALA A 357 -4.46 1.49 4.41
N ASP A 358 -5.59 1.57 3.70
CA ASP A 358 -6.18 0.46 2.95
C ASP A 358 -5.50 0.19 1.59
N ILE A 359 -4.49 0.97 1.21
CA ILE A 359 -3.80 0.81 -0.08
C ILE A 359 -3.27 -0.60 -0.33
N ASN A 360 -3.18 -0.95 -1.62
CA ASN A 360 -2.25 -1.95 -2.11
C ASN A 360 -0.86 -1.29 -2.21
N PRO A 361 0.14 -1.70 -1.41
CA PRO A 361 1.44 -1.02 -1.36
C PRO A 361 2.19 -1.02 -2.70
N TYR A 362 2.03 -2.06 -3.52
CA TYR A 362 2.66 -2.14 -4.84
C TYR A 362 2.06 -1.10 -5.79
N LEU A 363 0.73 -0.98 -5.83
CA LEU A 363 0.05 -0.02 -6.69
C LEU A 363 0.30 1.41 -6.25
N ALA A 364 0.32 1.65 -4.93
CA ALA A 364 0.56 2.98 -4.40
C ALA A 364 1.99 3.46 -4.68
N LEU A 365 3.00 2.60 -4.50
CA LEU A 365 4.38 2.93 -4.87
C LEU A 365 4.56 3.03 -6.38
N ALA A 366 3.87 2.21 -7.19
CA ALA A 366 3.90 2.33 -8.64
C ALA A 366 3.33 3.69 -9.10
N ALA A 367 2.22 4.15 -8.51
CA ALA A 367 1.64 5.46 -8.78
C ALA A 367 2.59 6.60 -8.37
N ALA A 368 3.15 6.53 -7.16
CA ALA A 368 4.01 7.57 -6.61
C ALA A 368 5.35 7.68 -7.37
N PHE A 369 6.04 6.56 -7.65
CA PHE A 369 7.28 6.59 -8.43
C PHE A 369 7.03 6.83 -9.91
N GLY A 370 6.01 6.18 -10.50
CA GLY A 370 5.67 6.34 -11.92
C GLY A 370 5.37 7.79 -12.27
N SER A 371 4.54 8.46 -11.47
CA SER A 371 4.27 9.89 -11.66
C SER A 371 5.51 10.76 -11.43
N GLY A 372 6.35 10.41 -10.45
CA GLY A 372 7.61 11.11 -10.19
C GLY A 372 8.60 10.97 -11.35
N PHE A 373 8.83 9.77 -11.86
CA PHE A 373 9.70 9.54 -13.02
C PHE A 373 9.19 10.22 -14.27
N TRP A 374 7.88 10.17 -14.53
CA TRP A 374 7.25 10.91 -15.63
C TRP A 374 7.50 12.42 -15.49
N GLY A 375 7.45 12.94 -14.26
CA GLY A 375 7.77 14.33 -13.96
C GLY A 375 9.22 14.69 -14.30
N ILE A 376 10.19 13.84 -13.96
CA ILE A 376 11.61 14.03 -14.29
C ILE A 376 11.84 13.98 -15.80
N GLU A 377 11.30 12.96 -16.49
CA GLU A 377 11.44 12.80 -17.95
C GLU A 377 10.93 14.03 -18.73
N ASN A 378 9.80 14.57 -18.27
CA ASN A 378 9.14 15.70 -18.92
C ASN A 378 9.49 17.06 -18.29
N ARG A 379 10.38 17.09 -17.29
CA ARG A 379 10.79 18.30 -16.55
C ARG A 379 9.60 19.12 -16.07
N ILE A 380 8.63 18.45 -15.45
CA ILE A 380 7.40 19.08 -14.98
C ILE A 380 7.71 19.91 -13.74
N GLU A 381 7.62 21.22 -13.85
CA GLU A 381 7.72 22.10 -12.68
C GLU A 381 6.43 22.03 -11.85
N PRO A 382 6.51 21.84 -10.53
CA PRO A 382 5.35 21.95 -9.65
C PRO A 382 4.88 23.41 -9.60
N GLY A 383 3.62 23.61 -9.22
CA GLY A 383 3.15 24.94 -8.82
C GLY A 383 3.91 25.46 -7.59
N ASP A 384 3.58 26.66 -7.12
CA ASP A 384 4.19 27.23 -5.91
C ASP A 384 3.95 26.31 -4.70
N ALA A 385 4.97 26.19 -3.84
CA ALA A 385 4.87 25.46 -2.60
C ALA A 385 3.86 26.14 -1.67
N PHE A 386 2.88 25.40 -1.19
CA PHE A 386 1.84 25.95 -0.33
C PHE A 386 2.36 26.12 1.10
N SER A 387 2.16 27.32 1.65
CA SER A 387 2.51 27.65 3.04
C SER A 387 1.23 27.87 3.86
N GLY A 388 1.22 27.38 5.08
CA GLY A 388 0.07 27.43 5.98
C GLY A 388 -0.90 26.27 5.80
N ASP A 389 -2.16 26.46 6.20
CA ASP A 389 -3.21 25.46 6.17
C ASP A 389 -3.76 25.20 4.76
N ALA A 390 -3.37 24.09 4.15
CA ALA A 390 -3.81 23.72 2.80
C ALA A 390 -5.31 23.34 2.73
N TYR A 391 -5.98 23.04 3.84
CA TYR A 391 -7.43 22.77 3.83
C TYR A 391 -8.26 24.02 3.53
N SER A 392 -7.74 25.20 3.90
CA SER A 392 -8.34 26.49 3.57
C SER A 392 -7.89 27.04 2.21
N GLY A 393 -6.93 26.36 1.54
CA GLY A 393 -6.33 26.77 0.27
C GLY A 393 -7.33 26.71 -0.89
N ARG A 394 -7.18 27.64 -1.83
CA ARG A 394 -7.91 27.61 -3.10
C ARG A 394 -7.00 27.08 -4.20
N PHE A 395 -7.29 25.89 -4.68
CA PHE A 395 -6.53 25.23 -5.72
C PHE A 395 -7.25 25.26 -7.05
N ALA A 396 -6.50 25.35 -8.14
CA ALA A 396 -7.03 25.27 -9.49
C ALA A 396 -7.81 23.96 -9.68
N ARG A 397 -8.82 23.99 -10.56
CA ARG A 397 -9.68 22.83 -10.85
C ARG A 397 -8.88 21.58 -11.23
N ALA A 398 -7.78 21.75 -11.93
CA ALA A 398 -6.89 20.65 -12.33
C ALA A 398 -6.21 19.92 -11.16
N LEU A 399 -6.09 20.58 -9.99
CA LEU A 399 -5.50 20.01 -8.78
C LEU A 399 -6.54 19.46 -7.80
N GLN A 400 -7.83 19.62 -8.10
CA GLN A 400 -8.89 19.06 -7.24
C GLN A 400 -8.98 17.55 -7.42
N LEU A 401 -9.00 16.86 -6.29
CA LEU A 401 -9.09 15.41 -6.25
C LEU A 401 -10.52 14.94 -6.57
N PRO A 402 -10.68 13.77 -7.20
CA PRO A 402 -11.94 13.07 -7.25
C PRO A 402 -12.55 12.88 -5.85
N THR A 403 -13.86 12.93 -5.76
CA THR A 403 -14.60 12.79 -4.49
C THR A 403 -15.26 11.41 -4.34
N THR A 404 -15.23 10.60 -5.38
CA THR A 404 -15.75 9.22 -5.39
C THR A 404 -14.79 8.29 -6.12
N LEU A 405 -14.87 7.00 -5.79
CA LEU A 405 -14.07 5.96 -6.44
C LEU A 405 -14.37 5.88 -7.94
N SER A 406 -15.64 5.96 -8.32
CA SER A 406 -16.08 5.95 -9.74
C SER A 406 -15.50 7.13 -10.54
N GLU A 407 -15.48 8.35 -9.96
CA GLU A 407 -14.84 9.51 -10.60
C GLU A 407 -13.34 9.27 -10.79
N ALA A 408 -12.66 8.76 -9.77
CA ALA A 408 -11.22 8.47 -9.83
C ALA A 408 -10.88 7.38 -10.85
N ALA A 409 -11.67 6.29 -10.90
CA ALA A 409 -11.54 5.25 -11.91
C ALA A 409 -11.73 5.79 -13.33
N SER A 410 -12.73 6.66 -13.53
CA SER A 410 -12.96 7.32 -14.83
C SER A 410 -11.80 8.23 -15.24
N ARG A 411 -11.15 8.93 -14.29
CA ARG A 411 -9.97 9.75 -14.58
C ARG A 411 -8.77 8.88 -14.93
N LEU A 412 -8.52 7.78 -14.20
CA LEU A 412 -7.46 6.83 -14.52
C LEU A 412 -7.63 6.27 -15.93
N ARG A 413 -8.82 5.78 -16.27
CA ARG A 413 -9.14 5.20 -17.60
C ARG A 413 -8.84 6.14 -18.76
N LYS A 414 -9.05 7.45 -18.56
CA LYS A 414 -8.86 8.51 -19.58
C LYS A 414 -7.45 9.08 -19.60
N SER A 415 -6.61 8.76 -18.63
CA SER A 415 -5.28 9.31 -18.50
C SER A 415 -4.31 8.67 -19.49
N GLN A 416 -3.85 9.43 -20.47
CA GLN A 416 -2.81 8.95 -21.38
C GLN A 416 -1.48 8.72 -20.64
N PRO A 417 -1.03 9.60 -19.71
CA PRO A 417 0.16 9.31 -18.91
C PRO A 417 0.06 8.00 -18.10
N ALA A 418 -1.11 7.68 -17.54
CA ALA A 418 -1.30 6.41 -16.83
C ALA A 418 -1.16 5.19 -17.77
N ARG A 419 -1.72 5.27 -19.00
CA ARG A 419 -1.58 4.23 -20.02
C ARG A 419 -0.12 4.04 -20.45
N ASP A 420 0.60 5.12 -20.62
CA ASP A 420 2.04 5.11 -20.98
C ASP A 420 2.91 4.55 -19.86
N LEU A 421 2.52 4.77 -18.58
CA LEU A 421 3.24 4.29 -17.39
C LEU A 421 2.94 2.83 -17.04
N PHE A 422 1.68 2.43 -17.14
CA PHE A 422 1.21 1.17 -16.57
C PHE A 422 0.72 0.16 -17.62
N GLY A 423 0.47 0.62 -18.85
CA GLY A 423 -0.08 -0.16 -19.95
C GLY A 423 -1.61 -0.19 -19.97
N ASP A 424 -2.18 -0.30 -21.16
CA ASP A 424 -3.63 -0.28 -21.39
C ASP A 424 -4.34 -1.42 -20.64
N GLY A 425 -3.78 -2.63 -20.66
CA GLY A 425 -4.38 -3.79 -20.00
C GLY A 425 -4.56 -3.59 -18.48
N PHE A 426 -3.56 -3.03 -17.80
CA PHE A 426 -3.68 -2.69 -16.38
C PHE A 426 -4.71 -1.59 -16.15
N VAL A 427 -4.61 -0.49 -16.89
CA VAL A 427 -5.48 0.68 -16.70
C VAL A 427 -6.95 0.32 -16.92
N ASP A 428 -7.27 -0.42 -17.99
CA ASP A 428 -8.65 -0.79 -18.29
C ASP A 428 -9.20 -1.78 -17.28
N HIS A 429 -8.42 -2.79 -16.91
CA HIS A 429 -8.83 -3.78 -15.92
C HIS A 429 -8.99 -3.15 -14.53
N TYR A 430 -7.98 -2.42 -14.04
CA TYR A 430 -8.04 -1.82 -12.72
C TYR A 430 -9.15 -0.77 -12.59
N ALA A 431 -9.33 0.09 -13.60
CA ALA A 431 -10.44 1.04 -13.60
C ALA A 431 -11.80 0.32 -13.54
N TYR A 432 -11.97 -0.78 -14.28
CA TYR A 432 -13.19 -1.59 -14.24
C TYR A 432 -13.45 -2.16 -12.82
N THR A 433 -12.42 -2.71 -12.16
CA THR A 433 -12.60 -3.26 -10.80
C THR A 433 -13.03 -2.18 -9.80
N ARG A 434 -12.56 -0.94 -9.95
CA ARG A 434 -12.96 0.18 -9.07
C ARG A 434 -14.37 0.68 -9.39
N GLU A 435 -14.79 0.66 -10.65
CA GLU A 435 -16.17 0.95 -11.05
C GLU A 435 -17.14 -0.13 -10.52
N TRP A 436 -16.72 -1.40 -10.51
CA TRP A 436 -17.46 -2.50 -9.90
C TRP A 436 -17.65 -2.28 -8.40
N GLU A 437 -16.59 -2.00 -7.66
CA GLU A 437 -16.63 -1.75 -6.21
C GLU A 437 -17.58 -0.60 -5.84
N ASP A 438 -17.56 0.51 -6.60
CA ASP A 438 -18.49 1.63 -6.41
C ASP A 438 -19.93 1.23 -6.73
N ALA A 439 -20.14 0.41 -7.75
CA ALA A 439 -21.49 -0.08 -8.11
C ALA A 439 -22.05 -1.05 -7.05
N GLU A 440 -21.24 -1.95 -6.50
CA GLU A 440 -21.63 -2.87 -5.43
C GLU A 440 -21.98 -2.10 -4.15
N GLN A 441 -21.14 -1.15 -3.73
CA GLN A 441 -21.40 -0.31 -2.58
C GLN A 441 -22.72 0.45 -2.70
N ARG A 442 -23.10 0.91 -3.90
CA ARG A 442 -24.37 1.62 -4.14
C ARG A 442 -25.63 0.75 -4.00
N LYS A 443 -25.50 -0.57 -4.04
CA LYS A 443 -26.62 -1.49 -3.78
C LYS A 443 -27.00 -1.53 -2.30
N ALA A 444 -26.10 -1.11 -1.41
CA ALA A 444 -26.36 -1.13 0.03
C ALA A 444 -27.37 -0.05 0.45
N VAL A 445 -28.38 -0.45 1.22
CA VAL A 445 -29.30 0.48 1.89
C VAL A 445 -28.72 0.79 3.27
N THR A 446 -28.22 2.02 3.44
CA THR A 446 -27.51 2.44 4.65
C THR A 446 -28.48 2.91 5.77
N ASP A 447 -28.04 2.81 7.04
CA ASP A 447 -28.78 3.35 8.18
C ASP A 447 -29.08 4.87 8.02
N TRP A 448 -28.18 5.61 7.35
CA TRP A 448 -28.37 7.01 7.04
C TRP A 448 -29.56 7.23 6.09
N GLN A 449 -29.70 6.40 5.05
CA GLN A 449 -30.84 6.46 4.11
C GLN A 449 -32.14 6.11 4.83
N LEU A 450 -32.15 5.05 5.66
CA LEU A 450 -33.32 4.66 6.45
C LEU A 450 -33.76 5.79 7.40
N LYS A 451 -32.83 6.33 8.18
CA LYS A 451 -33.12 7.45 9.10
C LYS A 451 -33.63 8.69 8.40
N ARG A 452 -33.20 8.93 7.17
CA ARG A 452 -33.50 10.16 6.43
C ARG A 452 -34.78 10.07 5.64
N TYR A 453 -35.10 8.92 5.05
CA TYR A 453 -36.14 8.82 4.03
C TYR A 453 -37.32 7.96 4.44
N PHE A 454 -37.20 7.08 5.43
CA PHE A 454 -38.16 6.00 5.70
C PHE A 454 -39.59 6.50 6.01
N GLU A 455 -39.72 7.60 6.73
CA GLU A 455 -41.03 8.18 7.10
C GLU A 455 -41.49 9.27 6.13
N ILE A 456 -40.56 10.05 5.61
CA ILE A 456 -40.90 11.34 4.96
C ILE A 456 -41.04 11.20 3.44
N ILE A 457 -40.46 10.20 2.81
CA ILE A 457 -40.52 9.94 1.37
C ILE A 457 -41.21 8.56 1.08
#